data_84d5b4c0e59cae4d960bb0102ca54777
#
_entry.id   84d5b4c0e59cae4d960bb0102ca54777
#
_cell.length_a   1.000
_cell.length_b   1.000
_cell.length_c   1.000
_cell.angle_alpha   90.00
_cell.angle_beta   90.00
_cell.angle_gamma   90.00
#
_symmetry.space_group_name_H-M   'P 1'
#
loop_
_entity.id
_entity.type
_entity.pdbx_description
1 polymer ?
#
loop_
_entity_poly.entity_id
_entity_poly.type
_entity_poly.pdbx_seq_one_letter_code
_entity_poly.pdbx_strand_id
1 'polypeptide(L)'
;TVQVSIGGYTKTVKLNITDSAESIKFTSSQGSVAIPLDEKSVTTAKYSAAVINGEGADLGRNVTLEIYDRNNVNKYTLPEGISFDASKGIVSVTSAAVPCVFTVRATGESSDGKTLSRSVKVTVHGLSFDFGSGEDESVTEGYTDVNPSTTYTEQRGYGIEGSVKSEGTPSIDNATSDYLSGDFTFKAKVTKGKLYKVKVAFSGDLVSEYVSEALSGHERTLEAEGTTHTGYTVKTAEITEQIYDIPVVDDVLDLKFTGAKVAYITIEKVEKTAAEKPNIWSVGDSTIGNNGSYAYNLARDQANYPELTALADYHNNGKGSRNLKTYYTQGWLDNILINIRPGDIVTIGNMGTNPGGMSGTQFKAPLDYYVDACLAMGAKVILTSYTPHGCVEGYEYVYDKTTHTFHGCREDAYDSLGIRVIYEERKDNPDILGFIDIGLNADNAFNEYVADYAKNGYTDENAAAQAIIDCFGDHNHYGNAGRSQLAGDLMLNGYGTTPGIVSELVRVLTESANRPCVKIEAEYDDNGTLVNLTTTPAKVSEAQKAERSKNSLITYWYSFENMRPVISE
;
A
#
# COMPACT_ATOMS: atom_id res chain seq x y z
N THR A 1 22.95 35.26 59.38
CA THR A 1 23.23 36.32 60.35
C THR A 1 24.72 36.41 60.55
N VAL A 2 25.33 37.57 60.29
CA VAL A 2 26.74 37.82 60.52
C VAL A 2 26.89 38.73 61.77
N GLN A 3 27.72 38.33 62.71
CA GLN A 3 28.12 39.16 63.79
C GLN A 3 29.42 39.89 63.47
N VAL A 4 29.39 41.20 63.54
CA VAL A 4 30.58 42.04 63.39
C VAL A 4 30.91 42.65 64.75
N SER A 5 32.10 42.36 65.26
CA SER A 5 32.58 42.89 66.59
C SER A 5 33.81 43.74 66.31
N ILE A 6 33.79 45.01 66.77
CA ILE A 6 34.90 45.94 66.72
C ILE A 6 34.96 46.68 68.05
N GLY A 7 36.09 46.63 68.76
CA GLY A 7 36.34 47.41 69.97
C GLY A 7 35.41 47.13 71.11
N GLY A 8 34.96 45.88 71.32
CA GLY A 8 34.04 45.48 72.36
C GLY A 8 32.54 45.65 72.06
N TYR A 9 32.22 46.22 70.91
CA TYR A 9 30.85 46.34 70.42
C TYR A 9 30.55 45.26 69.41
N THR A 10 29.46 44.53 69.60
CA THR A 10 28.95 43.50 68.69
C THR A 10 27.65 43.95 68.08
N LYS A 11 27.58 43.98 66.73
CA LYS A 11 26.36 44.23 65.97
C LYS A 11 26.00 42.99 65.11
N THR A 12 24.82 42.50 65.33
CA THR A 12 24.28 41.41 64.48
C THR A 12 23.62 42.01 63.24
N VAL A 13 24.11 41.65 62.07
CA VAL A 13 23.53 42.02 60.82
C VAL A 13 22.85 40.76 60.25
N LYS A 14 21.57 40.84 60.04
CA LYS A 14 20.83 39.77 59.30
C LYS A 14 21.01 39.99 57.80
N LEU A 15 21.89 39.24 57.23
CA LEU A 15 21.97 39.17 55.75
C LEU A 15 20.86 38.21 55.30
N ASN A 16 19.88 38.73 54.63
CA ASN A 16 19.01 37.90 53.85
C ASN A 16 19.75 37.65 52.50
N ILE A 17 20.38 36.52 52.41
CA ILE A 17 20.84 36.00 51.13
C ILE A 17 19.60 35.39 50.50
N THR A 18 18.88 36.17 49.74
CA THR A 18 17.90 35.62 48.83
C THR A 18 18.70 34.99 47.69
N ASP A 19 18.57 33.70 47.54
CA ASP A 19 19.10 33.03 46.37
C ASP A 19 18.33 33.58 45.13
N SER A 20 18.96 34.55 44.47
CA SER A 20 18.37 35.21 43.29
C SER A 20 18.71 34.48 42.02
N ALA A 21 19.05 33.19 42.09
CA ALA A 21 19.35 32.40 40.93
C ALA A 21 18.09 32.25 40.06
N GLU A 22 18.00 33.13 39.08
CA GLU A 22 16.97 33.07 38.04
C GLU A 22 17.40 32.08 36.95
N SER A 23 16.45 31.28 36.47
CA SER A 23 16.69 30.28 35.43
C SER A 23 15.48 30.15 34.50
N ILE A 24 15.65 29.47 33.40
CA ILE A 24 14.52 29.09 32.51
C ILE A 24 14.08 27.67 32.85
N LYS A 25 12.77 27.49 32.96
CA LYS A 25 12.12 26.19 33.11
C LYS A 25 11.10 26.01 32.00
N PHE A 26 11.16 24.87 31.29
CA PHE A 26 10.06 24.47 30.42
C PHE A 26 8.85 24.09 31.28
N THR A 27 7.70 24.68 30.98
CA THR A 27 6.42 24.37 31.62
C THR A 27 5.62 23.35 30.78
N SER A 28 5.96 23.23 29.49
CA SER A 28 5.52 22.15 28.62
C SER A 28 6.64 21.84 27.63
N SER A 29 6.96 20.57 27.44
CA SER A 29 7.93 20.09 26.46
C SER A 29 7.73 18.61 26.15
N GLN A 30 8.09 18.20 24.96
CA GLN A 30 8.13 16.80 24.51
C GLN A 30 9.48 16.53 23.87
N GLY A 31 10.09 15.40 24.18
CA GLY A 31 11.38 14.98 23.63
C GLY A 31 11.27 14.31 22.26
N SER A 32 10.07 13.87 21.87
CA SER A 32 9.84 13.21 20.59
C SER A 32 8.49 13.58 19.98
N VAL A 33 8.40 13.48 18.64
CA VAL A 33 7.18 13.70 17.85
C VAL A 33 7.15 12.69 16.72
N ALA A 34 6.10 11.89 16.64
CA ALA A 34 5.93 10.88 15.57
C ALA A 34 5.50 11.53 14.25
N ILE A 35 6.02 11.02 13.15
CA ILE A 35 5.55 11.33 11.80
C ILE A 35 4.24 10.55 11.58
N PRO A 36 3.10 11.22 11.29
CA PRO A 36 1.88 10.51 10.95
C PRO A 36 2.04 9.79 9.61
N LEU A 37 1.48 8.59 9.45
CA LEU A 37 1.53 7.87 8.17
C LEU A 37 0.41 8.28 7.22
N ASP A 38 -0.71 8.76 7.73
CA ASP A 38 -1.79 9.24 6.88
C ASP A 38 -1.58 10.71 6.49
N GLU A 39 -1.88 11.03 5.23
CA GLU A 39 -1.61 12.35 4.63
C GLU A 39 -2.47 13.49 5.23
N LYS A 40 -3.54 13.16 5.92
CA LYS A 40 -4.47 14.14 6.51
C LYS A 40 -4.16 14.46 7.96
N SER A 41 -3.39 13.61 8.63
CA SER A 41 -3.04 13.79 10.03
C SER A 41 -1.84 14.71 10.21
N VAL A 42 -1.87 15.47 11.30
CA VAL A 42 -0.77 16.33 11.75
C VAL A 42 -0.52 16.03 13.23
N THR A 43 0.67 15.57 13.55
CA THR A 43 1.11 15.40 14.94
C THR A 43 1.64 16.73 15.45
N THR A 44 1.29 17.11 16.66
CA THR A 44 1.74 18.37 17.27
C THR A 44 2.38 18.16 18.63
N ALA A 45 3.42 18.94 18.93
CA ALA A 45 4.05 19.02 20.24
C ALA A 45 4.09 20.47 20.72
N LYS A 46 3.70 20.71 21.96
CA LYS A 46 3.66 22.06 22.53
C LYS A 46 4.84 22.29 23.48
N TYR A 47 5.49 23.45 23.29
CA TYR A 47 6.59 23.92 24.10
C TYR A 47 6.21 25.27 24.74
N SER A 48 6.42 25.39 26.02
CA SER A 48 6.31 26.66 26.76
C SER A 48 7.35 26.71 27.86
N ALA A 49 7.85 27.90 28.15
CA ALA A 49 8.88 28.10 29.16
C ALA A 49 8.65 29.43 29.91
N ALA A 50 9.16 29.48 31.10
CA ALA A 50 9.12 30.68 31.96
C ALA A 50 10.47 30.96 32.62
N VAL A 51 10.74 32.23 32.91
CA VAL A 51 11.83 32.63 33.82
C VAL A 51 11.33 32.47 35.22
N ILE A 52 12.01 31.63 35.99
CA ILE A 52 11.66 31.33 37.40
C ILE A 52 12.72 31.83 38.36
N ASN A 53 12.34 32.12 39.59
CA ASN A 53 13.26 32.37 40.70
C ASN A 53 13.79 31.06 41.30
N GLY A 54 14.65 31.14 42.29
CA GLY A 54 15.22 29.99 43.02
C GLY A 54 14.18 29.13 43.72
N GLU A 55 12.97 29.65 43.97
CA GLU A 55 11.84 28.92 44.58
C GLU A 55 10.93 28.28 43.51
N GLY A 56 11.22 28.50 42.21
CA GLY A 56 10.46 27.95 41.09
C GLY A 56 9.22 28.77 40.71
N ALA A 57 9.04 29.98 41.27
CA ALA A 57 7.93 30.85 40.90
C ALA A 57 8.22 31.58 39.57
N ASP A 58 7.21 31.63 38.68
CA ASP A 58 7.28 32.38 37.43
C ASP A 58 7.37 33.90 37.69
N LEU A 59 8.33 34.54 37.05
CA LEU A 59 8.60 35.97 37.17
C LEU A 59 7.86 36.81 36.12
N GLY A 60 7.04 36.18 35.26
CA GLY A 60 6.24 36.87 34.26
C GLY A 60 7.05 37.56 33.15
N ARG A 61 8.29 37.15 32.92
CA ARG A 61 9.18 37.74 31.91
C ARG A 61 9.02 37.08 30.56
N ASN A 62 9.31 37.84 29.50
CA ASN A 62 9.26 37.33 28.13
C ASN A 62 10.31 36.23 27.93
N VAL A 63 9.85 35.13 27.31
CA VAL A 63 10.70 34.04 26.83
C VAL A 63 10.46 33.88 25.35
N THR A 64 11.53 33.81 24.56
CA THR A 64 11.49 33.48 23.14
C THR A 64 11.86 32.02 22.93
N LEU A 65 11.17 31.35 21.99
CA LEU A 65 11.44 29.99 21.57
C LEU A 65 12.00 30.00 20.14
N GLU A 66 13.11 29.31 19.92
CA GLU A 66 13.76 29.23 18.61
C GLU A 66 14.26 27.80 18.35
N ILE A 67 14.42 27.45 17.06
CA ILE A 67 14.90 26.15 16.62
C ILE A 67 16.41 26.20 16.33
N TYR A 68 17.13 25.25 16.89
CA TYR A 68 18.57 25.03 16.72
C TYR A 68 18.85 23.62 16.21
N ASP A 69 20.05 23.43 15.66
CA ASP A 69 20.54 22.11 15.25
C ASP A 69 20.59 21.12 16.43
N ARG A 70 20.79 19.84 16.13
CA ARG A 70 20.87 18.76 17.13
C ARG A 70 21.91 19.00 18.24
N ASN A 71 22.92 19.81 17.95
CA ASN A 71 24.00 20.15 18.88
C ASN A 71 23.72 21.46 19.64
N ASN A 72 22.56 22.10 19.39
CA ASN A 72 22.16 23.37 20.00
C ASN A 72 23.16 24.54 19.76
N VAL A 73 23.82 24.56 18.60
CA VAL A 73 24.83 25.55 18.25
C VAL A 73 24.31 26.58 17.24
N ASN A 74 23.77 26.10 16.10
CA ASN A 74 23.34 26.95 15.01
C ASN A 74 21.82 26.98 14.89
N LYS A 75 21.25 28.11 14.45
CA LYS A 75 19.84 28.14 14.02
C LYS A 75 19.63 27.12 12.92
N TYR A 76 18.52 26.40 13.00
CA TYR A 76 18.23 25.28 12.11
C TYR A 76 16.95 25.54 11.31
N THR A 77 17.05 25.33 10.01
CA THR A 77 15.88 25.32 9.13
C THR A 77 15.27 23.92 9.15
N LEU A 78 14.03 23.82 9.59
CA LEU A 78 13.32 22.56 9.64
C LEU A 78 13.11 21.97 8.24
N PRO A 79 13.22 20.63 8.08
CA PRO A 79 12.92 19.96 6.83
C PRO A 79 11.46 20.12 6.42
N GLU A 80 11.18 19.81 5.15
CA GLU A 80 9.79 19.72 4.66
C GLU A 80 8.93 18.82 5.54
N GLY A 81 7.66 19.17 5.70
CA GLY A 81 6.73 18.44 6.56
C GLY A 81 6.83 18.77 8.05
N ILE A 82 7.80 19.60 8.47
CA ILE A 82 7.95 20.03 9.86
C ILE A 82 7.88 21.55 9.92
N SER A 83 7.02 22.08 10.80
CA SER A 83 6.90 23.51 11.02
C SER A 83 6.92 23.87 12.51
N PHE A 84 7.32 25.09 12.82
CA PHE A 84 7.33 25.62 14.19
C PHE A 84 6.67 27.00 14.26
N ASP A 85 5.58 27.06 15.00
CA ASP A 85 4.94 28.34 15.38
C ASP A 85 5.55 28.84 16.68
N ALA A 86 6.54 29.73 16.59
CA ALA A 86 7.24 30.26 17.76
C ALA A 86 6.31 31.07 18.70
N SER A 87 5.24 31.67 18.17
CA SER A 87 4.29 32.45 18.98
C SER A 87 3.39 31.58 19.85
N LYS A 88 3.08 30.37 19.39
CA LYS A 88 2.29 29.38 20.12
C LYS A 88 3.16 28.31 20.81
N GLY A 89 4.44 28.23 20.39
CA GLY A 89 5.35 27.19 20.83
C GLY A 89 4.93 25.80 20.31
N ILE A 90 4.40 25.71 19.10
CA ILE A 90 3.89 24.45 18.53
C ILE A 90 4.80 23.99 17.41
N VAL A 91 5.34 22.78 17.56
CA VAL A 91 5.92 22.00 16.47
C VAL A 91 4.78 21.20 15.84
N SER A 92 4.66 21.23 14.50
CA SER A 92 3.70 20.43 13.74
C SER A 92 4.46 19.57 12.76
N VAL A 93 4.10 18.28 12.67
CA VAL A 93 4.73 17.28 11.82
C VAL A 93 3.66 16.63 10.94
N THR A 94 3.87 16.61 9.64
CA THR A 94 3.00 15.96 8.64
C THR A 94 3.64 14.67 8.11
N SER A 95 2.91 13.89 7.35
CA SER A 95 3.40 12.67 6.69
C SER A 95 4.52 12.90 5.65
N ALA A 96 4.72 14.14 5.20
CA ALA A 96 5.82 14.54 4.33
C ALA A 96 7.17 14.67 5.06
N ALA A 97 7.16 14.67 6.41
CA ALA A 97 8.38 14.81 7.19
C ALA A 97 9.31 13.61 7.05
N VAL A 98 10.61 13.87 7.20
CA VAL A 98 11.63 12.83 7.34
C VAL A 98 12.16 12.81 8.76
N PRO A 99 12.58 11.65 9.30
CA PRO A 99 13.17 11.55 10.62
C PRO A 99 14.36 12.52 10.80
N CYS A 100 14.34 13.30 11.85
CA CYS A 100 15.42 14.25 12.15
C CYS A 100 15.46 14.58 13.64
N VAL A 101 16.52 15.24 14.06
CA VAL A 101 16.73 15.71 15.43
C VAL A 101 17.07 17.17 15.41
N PHE A 102 16.37 17.98 16.21
CA PHE A 102 16.63 19.39 16.42
C PHE A 102 16.44 19.77 17.89
N THR A 103 16.70 21.02 18.21
CA THR A 103 16.60 21.54 19.58
C THR A 103 15.66 22.74 19.61
N VAL A 104 14.70 22.73 20.55
CA VAL A 104 13.93 23.92 20.92
C VAL A 104 14.65 24.61 22.06
N ARG A 105 15.12 25.84 21.80
CA ARG A 105 15.80 26.70 22.80
C ARG A 105 14.85 27.78 23.28
N ALA A 106 14.70 27.86 24.59
CA ALA A 106 14.07 28.97 25.27
C ALA A 106 15.12 29.98 25.75
N THR A 107 14.91 31.27 25.46
CA THR A 107 15.82 32.36 25.85
C THR A 107 15.02 33.47 26.52
N GLY A 108 15.52 34.00 27.63
CA GLY A 108 14.94 35.11 28.37
C GLY A 108 16.04 35.92 29.08
N GLU A 109 15.66 36.98 29.78
CA GLU A 109 16.59 37.81 30.54
C GLU A 109 16.34 37.73 32.03
N SER A 110 17.41 37.71 32.80
CA SER A 110 17.39 37.83 34.27
C SER A 110 17.15 39.29 34.69
N SER A 111 16.92 39.52 35.99
CA SER A 111 16.73 40.88 36.55
C SER A 111 17.94 41.79 36.42
N ASP A 112 19.12 41.19 36.32
CA ASP A 112 20.40 41.90 36.13
C ASP A 112 20.81 42.01 34.64
N GLY A 113 19.89 41.69 33.72
CA GLY A 113 20.11 41.83 32.28
C GLY A 113 20.93 40.71 31.61
N LYS A 114 21.19 39.62 32.31
CA LYS A 114 21.92 38.48 31.74
C LYS A 114 20.99 37.61 30.92
N THR A 115 21.47 37.12 29.80
CA THR A 115 20.76 36.13 28.99
C THR A 115 20.72 34.78 29.69
N LEU A 116 19.51 34.28 29.91
CA LEU A 116 19.25 32.93 30.37
C LEU A 116 18.82 32.06 29.21
N SER A 117 19.24 30.81 29.18
CA SER A 117 18.77 29.87 28.15
C SER A 117 18.61 28.46 28.69
N ARG A 118 17.65 27.71 28.10
CA ARG A 118 17.47 26.29 28.33
C ARG A 118 16.96 25.64 27.06
N SER A 119 17.30 24.39 26.84
CA SER A 119 16.99 23.70 25.59
C SER A 119 16.40 22.31 25.85
N VAL A 120 15.55 21.89 24.94
CA VAL A 120 14.98 20.53 24.86
C VAL A 120 15.32 19.98 23.50
N LYS A 121 15.95 18.81 23.45
CA LYS A 121 16.19 18.04 22.24
C LYS A 121 14.87 17.42 21.78
N VAL A 122 14.56 17.51 20.50
CA VAL A 122 13.34 16.97 19.89
C VAL A 122 13.74 15.99 18.81
N THR A 123 13.29 14.76 18.93
CA THR A 123 13.45 13.71 17.93
C THR A 123 12.15 13.56 17.14
N VAL A 124 12.20 13.81 15.82
CA VAL A 124 11.11 13.45 14.90
C VAL A 124 11.44 12.08 14.35
N HIS A 125 10.56 11.12 14.57
CA HIS A 125 10.81 9.73 14.23
C HIS A 125 9.69 9.17 13.36
N GLY A 126 10.01 8.17 12.53
CA GLY A 126 9.06 7.35 11.81
C GLY A 126 8.22 6.53 12.80
N LEU A 127 7.27 5.76 12.28
CA LEU A 127 6.49 4.88 13.11
C LEU A 127 7.34 3.68 13.53
N SER A 128 7.76 3.73 14.78
CA SER A 128 8.43 2.63 15.46
C SER A 128 7.68 2.37 16.76
N PHE A 129 7.34 1.13 17.01
CA PHE A 129 6.53 0.69 18.14
C PHE A 129 7.35 -0.27 18.97
N ASP A 130 7.47 0.03 20.26
CA ASP A 130 8.11 -0.81 21.27
C ASP A 130 7.03 -1.57 22.03
N PHE A 131 7.13 -2.89 22.03
CA PHE A 131 6.10 -3.78 22.56
C PHE A 131 6.54 -4.36 23.91
N GLY A 132 5.96 -3.86 24.98
CA GLY A 132 6.41 -4.30 26.30
C GLY A 132 5.55 -3.91 27.49
N SER A 133 6.19 -3.51 28.60
CA SER A 133 5.55 -3.30 29.89
C SER A 133 4.72 -2.02 29.99
N GLY A 134 5.00 -1.01 29.16
CA GLY A 134 4.31 0.27 29.17
C GLY A 134 4.68 1.19 30.33
N GLU A 135 5.84 1.00 30.94
CA GLU A 135 6.40 1.97 31.88
C GLU A 135 7.18 3.04 31.08
N ASP A 136 6.90 4.33 31.30
CA ASP A 136 7.51 5.44 30.55
C ASP A 136 9.05 5.40 30.49
N GLU A 137 9.68 4.83 31.53
CA GLU A 137 11.15 4.70 31.64
C GLU A 137 11.69 3.48 30.88
N SER A 138 10.83 2.65 30.28
CA SER A 138 11.19 1.41 29.61
C SER A 138 11.10 1.47 28.10
N VAL A 139 10.49 2.50 27.54
CA VAL A 139 10.28 2.65 26.09
C VAL A 139 11.55 3.15 25.42
N THR A 140 12.00 2.47 24.39
CA THR A 140 13.19 2.84 23.62
C THR A 140 13.06 4.24 23.01
N GLU A 141 14.12 5.05 23.08
CA GLU A 141 14.12 6.43 22.54
C GLU A 141 13.73 6.43 21.05
N GLY A 142 12.68 7.19 20.73
CA GLY A 142 12.17 7.31 19.35
C GLY A 142 11.12 6.26 18.98
N TYR A 143 10.75 5.39 19.90
CA TYR A 143 9.66 4.43 19.74
C TYR A 143 8.39 4.91 20.43
N THR A 144 7.26 4.39 19.98
CA THR A 144 5.96 4.59 20.61
C THR A 144 5.62 3.34 21.42
N ASP A 145 5.20 3.53 22.67
CA ASP A 145 4.80 2.44 23.55
C ASP A 145 3.56 1.70 23.07
N VAL A 146 3.64 0.37 23.06
CA VAL A 146 2.50 -0.54 22.87
C VAL A 146 2.53 -1.60 23.96
N ASN A 147 1.68 -1.46 24.94
CA ASN A 147 1.55 -2.37 26.08
C ASN A 147 0.19 -3.10 26.06
N PRO A 148 -0.06 -4.06 26.97
CA PRO A 148 -1.32 -4.82 26.98
C PRO A 148 -2.61 -3.99 27.08
N SER A 149 -2.53 -2.73 27.52
CA SER A 149 -3.66 -1.80 27.61
C SER A 149 -3.80 -0.87 26.39
N THR A 150 -2.86 -0.91 25.45
CA THR A 150 -2.85 -0.06 24.26
C THR A 150 -3.81 -0.61 23.20
N THR A 151 -5.11 -0.51 23.45
CA THR A 151 -6.13 -0.95 22.46
C THR A 151 -6.21 0.01 21.30
N TYR A 152 -6.44 -0.52 20.07
CA TYR A 152 -6.64 0.32 18.90
C TYR A 152 -7.86 1.23 19.05
N THR A 153 -7.71 2.48 18.66
CA THR A 153 -8.82 3.44 18.47
C THR A 153 -8.51 4.34 17.29
N GLU A 154 -9.51 4.75 16.54
CA GLU A 154 -9.38 5.71 15.45
C GLU A 154 -8.65 7.00 15.83
N GLN A 155 -8.90 7.48 17.05
CA GLN A 155 -8.27 8.70 17.56
C GLN A 155 -6.78 8.52 17.85
N ARG A 156 -6.39 7.35 18.40
CA ARG A 156 -4.98 7.04 18.66
C ARG A 156 -4.24 6.70 17.37
N GLY A 157 -4.92 6.05 16.44
CA GLY A 157 -4.38 5.63 15.14
C GLY A 157 -3.46 4.41 15.22
N TYR A 158 -3.28 3.78 16.38
CA TYR A 158 -2.55 2.51 16.54
C TYR A 158 -3.01 1.76 17.79
N GLY A 159 -2.64 0.50 17.90
CA GLY A 159 -2.91 -0.30 19.09
C GLY A 159 -3.15 -1.77 18.76
N ILE A 160 -3.58 -2.52 19.76
CA ILE A 160 -3.81 -3.95 19.65
C ILE A 160 -5.28 -4.31 19.85
N GLU A 161 -5.69 -5.39 19.21
CA GLU A 161 -6.93 -6.13 19.46
C GLU A 161 -6.56 -7.56 19.86
N GLY A 162 -7.14 -8.06 20.93
CA GLY A 162 -6.84 -9.41 21.46
C GLY A 162 -6.30 -9.40 22.88
N SER A 163 -5.79 -10.54 23.32
CA SER A 163 -5.27 -10.72 24.68
C SER A 163 -3.78 -11.03 24.64
N VAL A 164 -3.00 -10.17 25.25
CA VAL A 164 -1.54 -10.28 25.28
C VAL A 164 -1.01 -10.19 26.73
N LYS A 165 0.22 -10.65 26.89
CA LYS A 165 1.00 -10.49 28.12
C LYS A 165 2.29 -9.77 27.77
N SER A 166 2.73 -8.88 28.68
CA SER A 166 4.09 -8.35 28.64
C SER A 166 5.04 -9.33 29.32
N GLU A 167 6.17 -9.59 28.68
CA GLU A 167 7.23 -10.47 29.18
C GLU A 167 8.61 -9.82 28.91
N GLY A 168 9.63 -10.22 29.67
CA GLY A 168 11.00 -9.69 29.57
C GLY A 168 11.30 -8.62 30.61
N THR A 169 12.45 -7.96 30.46
CA THR A 169 12.89 -6.88 31.36
C THR A 169 13.01 -5.59 30.55
N PRO A 170 12.15 -4.59 30.80
CA PRO A 170 12.16 -3.36 30.03
C PRO A 170 13.49 -2.61 30.08
N SER A 171 13.88 -1.98 28.96
CA SER A 171 15.08 -1.16 28.87
C SER A 171 14.95 -0.07 27.81
N ILE A 172 15.20 1.17 28.16
CA ILE A 172 15.17 2.32 27.23
C ILE A 172 16.26 2.27 26.16
N ASP A 173 17.30 1.49 26.38
CA ASP A 173 18.43 1.38 25.47
C ASP A 173 18.27 0.20 24.50
N ASN A 174 17.24 -0.63 24.66
CA ASN A 174 17.09 -1.87 23.91
C ASN A 174 15.63 -2.32 23.74
N ALA A 175 15.02 -1.99 22.63
CA ALA A 175 13.67 -2.39 22.23
C ALA A 175 13.46 -3.92 22.11
N THR A 176 14.48 -4.72 22.37
CA THR A 176 14.39 -6.20 22.28
C THR A 176 14.45 -6.85 23.65
N SER A 177 14.47 -6.09 24.72
CA SER A 177 14.61 -6.60 26.10
C SER A 177 13.30 -7.08 26.71
N ASP A 178 12.17 -6.58 26.21
CA ASP A 178 10.83 -7.03 26.54
C ASP A 178 9.96 -7.17 25.29
N TYR A 179 8.78 -7.75 25.40
CA TYR A 179 7.91 -8.08 24.27
C TYR A 179 6.48 -8.35 24.72
N LEU A 180 5.54 -8.25 23.78
CA LEU A 180 4.19 -8.79 23.94
C LEU A 180 4.10 -10.20 23.38
N SER A 181 3.43 -11.09 24.13
CA SER A 181 3.19 -12.48 23.73
C SER A 181 1.70 -12.81 23.70
N GLY A 182 1.29 -13.62 22.69
CA GLY A 182 -0.08 -14.09 22.56
C GLY A 182 -0.62 -14.09 21.14
N ASP A 183 -1.94 -14.15 21.05
CA ASP A 183 -2.69 -14.03 19.80
C ASP A 183 -3.33 -12.63 19.77
N PHE A 184 -2.88 -11.81 18.83
CA PHE A 184 -3.36 -10.43 18.74
C PHE A 184 -3.23 -9.87 17.32
N THR A 185 -4.00 -8.82 17.04
CA THR A 185 -3.82 -8.00 15.85
C THR A 185 -3.27 -6.64 16.27
N PHE A 186 -2.12 -6.25 15.73
CA PHE A 186 -1.66 -4.88 15.81
C PHE A 186 -2.20 -4.11 14.62
N LYS A 187 -2.73 -2.92 14.88
CA LYS A 187 -3.28 -2.01 13.88
C LYS A 187 -2.56 -0.68 13.91
N ALA A 188 -2.30 -0.13 12.73
CA ALA A 188 -1.75 1.21 12.59
C ALA A 188 -2.44 1.95 11.45
N LYS A 189 -2.92 3.18 11.71
CA LYS A 189 -3.50 4.03 10.69
C LYS A 189 -2.42 4.51 9.74
N VAL A 190 -2.67 4.33 8.44
CA VAL A 190 -1.71 4.57 7.36
C VAL A 190 -2.38 5.28 6.17
N THR A 191 -1.61 5.67 5.18
CA THR A 191 -2.16 6.19 3.92
C THR A 191 -2.65 5.03 3.06
N LYS A 192 -3.89 5.08 2.65
CA LYS A 192 -4.54 4.15 1.72
C LYS A 192 -3.76 4.02 0.41
N GLY A 193 -3.69 2.81 -0.12
CA GLY A 193 -3.14 2.54 -1.45
C GLY A 193 -1.62 2.73 -1.53
N LYS A 194 -0.91 2.49 -0.44
CA LYS A 194 0.56 2.57 -0.40
C LYS A 194 1.18 1.23 -0.03
N LEU A 195 2.43 1.08 -0.44
CA LEU A 195 3.28 -0.03 -0.03
C LEU A 195 4.04 0.36 1.23
N TYR A 196 4.06 -0.54 2.20
CA TYR A 196 4.80 -0.36 3.44
C TYR A 196 5.84 -1.45 3.61
N LYS A 197 7.05 -1.05 3.98
CA LYS A 197 8.07 -1.95 4.47
C LYS A 197 7.90 -2.06 5.99
N VAL A 198 7.51 -3.24 6.45
CA VAL A 198 7.25 -3.52 7.85
C VAL A 198 8.33 -4.45 8.36
N LYS A 199 9.10 -3.99 9.35
CA LYS A 199 10.05 -4.82 10.07
C LYS A 199 9.42 -5.23 11.39
N VAL A 200 9.42 -6.53 11.66
CA VAL A 200 8.95 -7.12 12.92
C VAL A 200 10.12 -7.81 13.60
N ALA A 201 10.37 -7.48 14.85
CA ALA A 201 11.34 -8.16 15.70
C ALA A 201 10.62 -9.19 16.58
N PHE A 202 10.86 -10.45 16.29
CA PHE A 202 10.35 -11.58 17.08
C PHE A 202 11.34 -11.95 18.18
N SER A 203 10.86 -12.12 19.41
CA SER A 203 11.70 -12.53 20.52
C SER A 203 12.08 -14.02 20.45
N GLY A 204 13.37 -14.30 20.73
CA GLY A 204 13.99 -15.61 20.55
C GLY A 204 13.68 -16.69 21.58
N ASP A 205 12.87 -16.41 22.56
CA ASP A 205 12.36 -17.44 23.47
C ASP A 205 11.30 -18.35 22.82
N LEU A 206 11.18 -18.25 21.54
CA LEU A 206 10.23 -18.95 20.73
C LEU A 206 10.78 -20.28 20.18
N VAL A 207 11.12 -21.21 21.08
CA VAL A 207 11.33 -22.64 20.77
C VAL A 207 12.69 -23.08 20.25
N SER A 208 13.20 -24.10 20.92
CA SER A 208 14.43 -24.83 20.63
C SER A 208 14.35 -25.78 19.41
N GLU A 209 13.31 -25.75 18.61
CA GLU A 209 13.15 -26.76 17.57
C GLU A 209 12.81 -26.15 16.20
N TYR A 210 13.50 -26.68 15.22
CA TYR A 210 13.33 -26.47 13.81
C TYR A 210 11.87 -26.46 13.39
N VAL A 211 11.38 -25.33 12.94
CA VAL A 211 10.00 -25.16 12.48
C VAL A 211 9.76 -25.77 11.11
N SER A 212 10.76 -26.36 10.45
CA SER A 212 10.56 -26.99 9.13
C SER A 212 9.68 -28.24 9.13
N GLU A 213 9.49 -28.89 10.28
CA GLU A 213 8.62 -30.06 10.39
C GLU A 213 7.37 -29.85 11.25
N ALA A 214 7.25 -28.74 11.95
CA ALA A 214 6.20 -28.51 12.95
C ALA A 214 5.11 -27.54 12.50
N LEU A 215 4.91 -27.30 11.21
CA LEU A 215 3.72 -26.60 10.69
C LEU A 215 2.43 -27.43 10.85
N SER A 216 2.50 -28.61 11.39
CA SER A 216 1.36 -29.44 11.71
C SER A 216 1.02 -29.39 13.21
N GLY A 217 0.64 -28.22 13.73
CA GLY A 217 0.02 -28.16 15.06
C GLY A 217 0.34 -26.97 15.96
N HIS A 218 1.38 -26.16 15.68
CA HIS A 218 1.67 -24.93 16.41
C HIS A 218 2.09 -23.84 15.43
N GLU A 219 1.13 -23.43 14.60
CA GLU A 219 1.36 -22.42 13.59
C GLU A 219 1.57 -21.06 14.23
N ARG A 220 2.80 -20.56 14.13
CA ARG A 220 3.13 -19.16 14.35
C ARG A 220 3.06 -18.47 13.02
N THR A 221 2.06 -17.66 12.86
CA THR A 221 1.84 -16.98 11.60
C THR A 221 1.73 -15.48 11.83
N LEU A 222 2.26 -14.73 10.88
CA LEU A 222 1.85 -13.37 10.63
C LEU A 222 0.87 -13.39 9.46
N GLU A 223 -0.33 -12.90 9.68
CA GLU A 223 -1.27 -12.55 8.62
C GLU A 223 -1.28 -11.03 8.52
N ALA A 224 -0.88 -10.50 7.37
CA ALA A 224 -0.91 -9.07 7.09
C ALA A 224 -1.90 -8.80 5.97
N GLU A 225 -2.84 -7.87 6.18
CA GLU A 225 -3.89 -7.53 5.21
C GLU A 225 -4.65 -8.77 4.70
N GLY A 226 -4.84 -9.80 5.53
CA GLY A 226 -5.49 -11.06 5.16
C GLY A 226 -4.61 -12.05 4.38
N THR A 227 -3.37 -11.69 4.07
CA THR A 227 -2.38 -12.59 3.46
C THR A 227 -1.54 -13.26 4.52
N THR A 228 -1.43 -14.58 4.46
CA THR A 228 -0.63 -15.36 5.43
C THR A 228 0.83 -15.42 5.01
N HIS A 229 1.70 -14.89 5.86
CA HIS A 229 3.16 -15.01 5.78
C HIS A 229 3.61 -16.12 6.70
N THR A 230 4.07 -17.22 6.10
CA THR A 230 4.57 -18.39 6.83
C THR A 230 6.09 -18.50 6.72
N GLY A 231 6.71 -19.22 7.64
CA GLY A 231 8.09 -19.68 7.47
C GLY A 231 9.17 -18.76 8.02
N TYR A 232 8.87 -17.86 8.94
CA TYR A 232 9.95 -17.24 9.68
C TYR A 232 10.52 -18.22 10.72
N THR A 233 11.84 -18.38 10.71
CA THR A 233 12.55 -19.19 11.70
C THR A 233 13.09 -18.27 12.77
N VAL A 234 12.66 -18.45 14.02
CA VAL A 234 13.25 -17.76 15.17
C VAL A 234 14.25 -18.69 15.82
N LYS A 235 15.50 -18.26 15.92
CA LYS A 235 16.52 -19.01 16.65
C LYS A 235 16.33 -18.81 18.15
N THR A 236 16.57 -19.85 18.92
CA THR A 236 16.51 -19.82 20.39
C THR A 236 17.43 -18.74 20.94
N ALA A 237 16.93 -17.98 21.90
CA ALA A 237 17.65 -16.91 22.62
C ALA A 237 18.18 -15.77 21.76
N GLU A 238 17.72 -15.61 20.53
CA GLU A 238 18.07 -14.49 19.67
C GLU A 238 16.81 -13.77 19.18
N ILE A 239 16.89 -12.45 19.04
CA ILE A 239 15.88 -11.69 18.31
C ILE A 239 16.05 -11.97 16.82
N THR A 240 14.94 -12.24 16.16
CA THR A 240 14.91 -12.40 14.70
C THR A 240 14.09 -11.29 14.08
N GLU A 241 14.74 -10.44 13.31
CA GLU A 241 14.07 -9.41 12.52
C GLU A 241 13.62 -10.00 11.18
N GLN A 242 12.36 -9.78 10.83
CA GLN A 242 11.78 -10.10 9.54
C GLN A 242 11.26 -8.85 8.87
N ILE A 243 11.45 -8.72 7.57
CA ILE A 243 10.99 -7.58 6.77
C ILE A 243 9.96 -8.07 5.78
N TYR A 244 8.83 -7.39 5.74
CA TYR A 244 7.72 -7.66 4.85
C TYR A 244 7.41 -6.42 4.01
N ASP A 245 7.15 -6.60 2.73
CA ASP A 245 6.57 -5.59 1.87
C ASP A 245 5.06 -5.83 1.84
N ILE A 246 4.28 -4.91 2.43
CA ILE A 246 2.85 -5.06 2.64
C ILE A 246 2.10 -3.97 1.86
N PRO A 247 1.30 -4.33 0.84
CA PRO A 247 0.43 -3.39 0.14
C PRO A 247 -0.84 -3.17 0.97
N VAL A 248 -1.08 -1.95 1.41
CA VAL A 248 -2.26 -1.60 2.21
C VAL A 248 -3.29 -0.93 1.32
N VAL A 249 -4.46 -1.53 1.18
CA VAL A 249 -5.51 -1.09 0.24
C VAL A 249 -6.57 -0.19 0.88
N ASP A 250 -6.61 -0.15 2.18
CA ASP A 250 -7.45 0.79 2.97
C ASP A 250 -6.57 1.77 3.78
N ASP A 251 -7.04 2.29 4.89
CA ASP A 251 -6.33 3.27 5.71
C ASP A 251 -5.82 2.71 7.05
N VAL A 252 -5.83 1.38 7.21
CA VAL A 252 -5.34 0.70 8.41
C VAL A 252 -4.46 -0.49 8.04
N LEU A 253 -3.22 -0.49 8.46
CA LEU A 253 -2.34 -1.66 8.37
C LEU A 253 -2.70 -2.64 9.48
N ASP A 254 -3.11 -3.84 9.11
CA ASP A 254 -3.49 -4.93 10.00
C ASP A 254 -2.41 -6.02 10.02
N LEU A 255 -1.82 -6.25 11.21
CA LEU A 255 -0.82 -7.30 11.44
C LEU A 255 -1.35 -8.26 12.51
N LYS A 256 -1.84 -9.43 12.10
CA LYS A 256 -2.37 -10.45 13.01
C LYS A 256 -1.30 -11.48 13.32
N PHE A 257 -1.00 -11.61 14.58
CA PHE A 257 -0.02 -12.53 15.13
C PHE A 257 -0.71 -13.70 15.83
N THR A 258 -0.23 -14.92 15.56
CA THR A 258 -0.69 -16.13 16.24
C THR A 258 0.48 -16.79 16.95
N GLY A 259 0.40 -16.97 18.27
CA GLY A 259 1.43 -17.57 19.10
C GLY A 259 2.78 -16.83 19.05
N ALA A 260 2.78 -15.56 18.71
CA ALA A 260 4.01 -14.79 18.53
C ALA A 260 4.45 -14.07 19.80
N LYS A 261 5.75 -13.77 19.85
CA LYS A 261 6.36 -12.83 20.81
C LYS A 261 6.99 -11.71 20.00
N VAL A 262 6.43 -10.53 20.11
CA VAL A 262 6.83 -9.36 19.30
C VAL A 262 7.47 -8.33 20.22
N ALA A 263 8.71 -7.96 19.93
CA ALA A 263 9.47 -6.98 20.68
C ALA A 263 9.29 -5.57 20.12
N TYR A 264 9.41 -5.39 18.81
CA TYR A 264 9.13 -4.10 18.18
C TYR A 264 8.68 -4.25 16.73
N ILE A 265 8.04 -3.20 16.22
CA ILE A 265 7.65 -3.05 14.82
C ILE A 265 8.12 -1.70 14.32
N THR A 266 8.72 -1.66 13.12
CA THR A 266 8.92 -0.41 12.39
C THR A 266 8.18 -0.43 11.07
N ILE A 267 7.57 0.69 10.69
CA ILE A 267 6.76 0.84 9.48
C ILE A 267 7.31 1.99 8.67
N GLU A 268 7.68 1.72 7.42
CA GLU A 268 8.22 2.69 6.48
C GLU A 268 7.37 2.69 5.21
N LYS A 269 6.87 3.85 4.80
CA LYS A 269 6.16 4.02 3.54
C LYS A 269 7.14 3.94 2.38
N VAL A 270 6.82 3.12 1.38
CA VAL A 270 7.61 2.97 0.15
C VAL A 270 6.95 3.80 -0.95
N GLU A 271 7.65 4.83 -1.42
CA GLU A 271 7.17 5.63 -2.55
C GLU A 271 7.45 4.91 -3.87
N LYS A 272 6.44 4.89 -4.74
CA LYS A 272 6.53 4.32 -6.08
C LYS A 272 6.36 5.42 -7.12
N THR A 273 7.24 5.45 -8.10
CA THR A 273 7.12 6.35 -9.24
C THR A 273 6.34 5.70 -10.37
N ALA A 274 5.53 6.50 -11.07
CA ALA A 274 4.86 6.04 -12.27
C ALA A 274 5.86 5.57 -13.32
N ALA A 275 5.49 4.54 -14.09
CA ALA A 275 6.28 4.06 -15.20
C ALA A 275 6.14 4.97 -16.42
N GLU A 276 7.21 5.15 -17.17
CA GLU A 276 7.13 5.80 -18.50
C GLU A 276 6.30 4.96 -19.47
N LYS A 277 6.46 3.64 -19.40
CA LYS A 277 5.64 2.65 -20.10
C LYS A 277 5.00 1.71 -19.08
N PRO A 278 3.68 1.54 -19.09
CA PRO A 278 3.00 0.68 -18.11
C PRO A 278 3.30 -0.80 -18.35
N ASN A 279 3.19 -1.59 -17.29
CA ASN A 279 3.07 -3.04 -17.38
C ASN A 279 1.60 -3.45 -17.39
N ILE A 280 1.29 -4.55 -18.06
CA ILE A 280 0.03 -5.28 -17.93
C ILE A 280 0.30 -6.52 -17.08
N TRP A 281 -0.35 -6.62 -15.94
CA TRP A 281 -0.30 -7.75 -15.02
C TRP A 281 -1.57 -8.56 -15.15
N SER A 282 -1.50 -9.85 -15.49
CA SER A 282 -2.70 -10.67 -15.59
C SER A 282 -2.95 -11.49 -14.34
N VAL A 283 -4.13 -11.34 -13.76
CA VAL A 283 -4.64 -12.17 -12.65
C VAL A 283 -5.37 -13.35 -13.23
N GLY A 284 -5.05 -14.57 -12.76
CA GLY A 284 -5.74 -15.76 -13.24
C GLY A 284 -5.25 -17.05 -12.59
N ASP A 285 -5.91 -18.13 -12.94
CA ASP A 285 -5.60 -19.50 -12.50
C ASP A 285 -4.75 -20.27 -13.52
N SER A 286 -4.84 -21.60 -13.55
CA SER A 286 -4.09 -22.43 -14.48
C SER A 286 -4.45 -22.22 -15.95
N THR A 287 -5.64 -21.72 -16.24
CA THR A 287 -6.09 -21.50 -17.63
C THR A 287 -5.29 -20.43 -18.36
N ILE A 288 -4.68 -19.52 -17.61
CA ILE A 288 -3.74 -18.54 -18.16
C ILE A 288 -2.29 -18.78 -17.71
N GLY A 289 -2.08 -19.46 -16.57
CA GLY A 289 -0.75 -19.72 -16.01
C GLY A 289 0.00 -20.87 -16.67
N ASN A 290 -0.70 -21.81 -17.32
CA ASN A 290 -0.08 -23.00 -17.88
C ASN A 290 0.52 -22.73 -19.28
N ASN A 291 1.57 -23.52 -19.59
CA ASN A 291 2.19 -23.50 -20.91
C ASN A 291 1.15 -23.79 -22.02
N GLY A 292 1.19 -23.01 -23.07
CA GLY A 292 0.26 -23.08 -24.21
C GLY A 292 -1.00 -22.23 -24.06
N SER A 293 -1.27 -21.66 -22.90
CA SER A 293 -2.34 -20.64 -22.75
C SER A 293 -1.98 -19.36 -23.49
N TYR A 294 -3.00 -18.60 -23.89
CA TYR A 294 -2.79 -17.33 -24.57
C TYR A 294 -1.90 -16.38 -23.74
N ALA A 295 -2.14 -16.27 -22.44
CA ALA A 295 -1.40 -15.37 -21.57
C ALA A 295 0.06 -15.82 -21.37
N TYR A 296 0.30 -17.11 -21.27
CA TYR A 296 1.65 -17.66 -21.23
C TYR A 296 2.40 -17.40 -22.54
N ASN A 297 1.76 -17.67 -23.68
CA ASN A 297 2.34 -17.44 -24.99
C ASN A 297 2.60 -15.94 -25.23
N LEU A 298 1.65 -15.07 -24.88
CA LEU A 298 1.82 -13.62 -24.98
C LEU A 298 3.00 -13.12 -24.15
N ALA A 299 3.11 -13.54 -22.90
CA ALA A 299 4.23 -13.13 -22.04
C ALA A 299 5.59 -13.61 -22.55
N ARG A 300 5.65 -14.82 -23.09
CA ARG A 300 6.88 -15.41 -23.67
C ARG A 300 7.29 -14.73 -24.98
N ASP A 301 6.33 -14.51 -25.86
CA ASP A 301 6.56 -14.14 -27.25
C ASP A 301 6.11 -12.70 -27.58
N GLN A 302 5.96 -11.83 -26.58
CA GLN A 302 5.42 -10.47 -26.72
C GLN A 302 6.18 -9.61 -27.73
N ALA A 303 7.45 -9.91 -27.99
CA ALA A 303 8.24 -9.24 -29.03
C ALA A 303 7.66 -9.41 -30.45
N ASN A 304 6.80 -10.43 -30.68
CA ASN A 304 6.10 -10.65 -31.94
C ASN A 304 4.89 -9.69 -32.12
N TYR A 305 4.54 -8.92 -31.08
CA TYR A 305 3.40 -8.00 -31.05
C TYR A 305 3.86 -6.56 -30.80
N PRO A 306 4.55 -5.92 -31.77
CA PRO A 306 5.14 -4.59 -31.61
C PRO A 306 4.09 -3.51 -31.32
N GLU A 307 2.85 -3.66 -31.80
CA GLU A 307 1.74 -2.75 -31.53
C GLU A 307 1.32 -2.74 -30.06
N LEU A 308 1.37 -3.88 -29.37
CA LEU A 308 1.10 -3.98 -27.94
C LEU A 308 2.32 -3.53 -27.14
N THR A 309 3.51 -4.02 -27.49
CA THR A 309 4.74 -3.69 -26.75
C THR A 309 5.14 -2.22 -26.89
N ALA A 310 4.65 -1.50 -27.90
CA ALA A 310 4.77 -0.04 -27.97
C ALA A 310 3.93 0.67 -26.88
N LEU A 311 2.87 0.04 -26.39
CA LEU A 311 1.95 0.61 -25.40
C LEU A 311 2.23 0.12 -23.98
N ALA A 312 2.53 -1.17 -23.81
CA ALA A 312 2.74 -1.80 -22.51
C ALA A 312 3.56 -3.09 -22.63
N ASP A 313 4.21 -3.50 -21.51
CA ASP A 313 4.84 -4.81 -21.39
C ASP A 313 3.90 -5.77 -20.65
N TYR A 314 3.81 -7.03 -21.10
CA TYR A 314 2.85 -8.00 -20.58
C TYR A 314 3.51 -9.01 -19.64
N HIS A 315 2.90 -9.20 -18.45
CA HIS A 315 3.33 -10.14 -17.42
C HIS A 315 2.20 -11.08 -17.05
N ASN A 316 2.44 -12.38 -17.17
CA ASN A 316 1.48 -13.41 -16.77
C ASN A 316 1.70 -13.82 -15.32
N ASN A 317 0.70 -13.56 -14.47
CA ASN A 317 0.68 -13.96 -13.06
C ASN A 317 -0.38 -15.04 -12.77
N GLY A 318 -0.83 -15.76 -13.78
CA GLY A 318 -1.72 -16.90 -13.60
C GLY A 318 -1.06 -17.97 -12.72
N LYS A 319 -1.80 -18.51 -11.76
CA LYS A 319 -1.30 -19.54 -10.84
C LYS A 319 -2.21 -20.75 -10.77
N GLY A 320 -1.68 -21.89 -11.19
CA GLY A 320 -2.40 -23.17 -11.21
C GLY A 320 -2.98 -23.57 -9.85
N SER A 321 -4.15 -24.19 -9.88
CA SER A 321 -4.87 -24.72 -8.72
C SER A 321 -5.28 -23.66 -7.67
N ARG A 322 -5.38 -22.39 -8.06
CA ARG A 322 -5.84 -21.31 -7.17
C ARG A 322 -7.25 -20.90 -7.54
N ASN A 323 -8.06 -20.68 -6.50
CA ASN A 323 -9.35 -19.99 -6.60
C ASN A 323 -9.19 -18.55 -6.09
N LEU A 324 -10.25 -17.74 -6.19
CA LEU A 324 -10.23 -16.34 -5.75
C LEU A 324 -9.72 -16.18 -4.32
N LYS A 325 -10.17 -17.03 -3.39
CA LYS A 325 -9.75 -16.95 -1.98
C LYS A 325 -8.27 -17.32 -1.83
N THR A 326 -7.84 -18.46 -2.35
CA THR A 326 -6.46 -18.96 -2.18
C THR A 326 -5.44 -18.13 -2.97
N TYR A 327 -5.83 -17.51 -4.08
CA TYR A 327 -4.97 -16.57 -4.80
C TYR A 327 -4.65 -15.35 -3.94
N TYR A 328 -5.63 -14.83 -3.20
CA TYR A 328 -5.45 -13.73 -2.27
C TYR A 328 -4.71 -14.17 -1.00
N THR A 329 -5.27 -15.12 -0.22
CA THR A 329 -4.73 -15.48 1.11
C THR A 329 -3.33 -16.08 1.08
N GLN A 330 -2.87 -16.56 -0.08
CA GLN A 330 -1.52 -17.09 -0.29
C GLN A 330 -0.55 -16.07 -0.91
N GLY A 331 -0.93 -14.79 -0.99
CA GLY A 331 -0.07 -13.69 -1.43
C GLY A 331 0.17 -13.58 -2.93
N TRP A 332 -0.60 -14.27 -3.78
CA TRP A 332 -0.44 -14.14 -5.25
C TRP A 332 -0.95 -12.79 -5.75
N LEU A 333 -2.02 -12.27 -5.15
CA LEU A 333 -2.47 -10.90 -5.42
C LEU A 333 -1.46 -9.89 -4.89
N ASP A 334 -0.95 -10.06 -3.66
CA ASP A 334 0.06 -9.19 -3.07
C ASP A 334 1.31 -9.11 -3.91
N ASN A 335 1.73 -10.22 -4.52
CA ASN A 335 2.87 -10.22 -5.43
C ASN A 335 2.67 -9.27 -6.63
N ILE A 336 1.44 -9.09 -7.09
CA ILE A 336 1.11 -8.07 -8.09
C ILE A 336 1.10 -6.68 -7.43
N LEU A 337 0.37 -6.50 -6.33
CA LEU A 337 0.21 -5.21 -5.65
C LEU A 337 1.54 -4.61 -5.20
N ILE A 338 2.49 -5.45 -4.74
CA ILE A 338 3.86 -5.03 -4.38
C ILE A 338 4.61 -4.47 -5.61
N ASN A 339 4.38 -5.02 -6.79
CA ASN A 339 5.11 -4.64 -8.01
C ASN A 339 4.40 -3.57 -8.86
N ILE A 340 3.11 -3.34 -8.68
CA ILE A 340 2.36 -2.29 -9.37
C ILE A 340 3.01 -0.92 -9.14
N ARG A 341 3.13 -0.16 -10.22
CA ARG A 341 3.47 1.27 -10.21
C ARG A 341 2.23 2.07 -10.62
N PRO A 342 2.10 3.31 -10.18
CA PRO A 342 1.01 4.18 -10.66
C PRO A 342 0.95 4.18 -12.21
N GLY A 343 -0.24 3.89 -12.75
CA GLY A 343 -0.46 3.79 -14.18
C GLY A 343 -0.23 2.42 -14.82
N ASP A 344 0.33 1.44 -14.12
CA ASP A 344 0.34 0.04 -14.56
C ASP A 344 -1.10 -0.49 -14.70
N ILE A 345 -1.28 -1.57 -15.44
CA ILE A 345 -2.59 -2.11 -15.80
C ILE A 345 -2.72 -3.53 -15.24
N VAL A 346 -3.89 -3.88 -14.74
CA VAL A 346 -4.19 -5.24 -14.29
C VAL A 346 -5.37 -5.79 -15.07
N THR A 347 -5.22 -6.95 -15.69
CA THR A 347 -6.35 -7.67 -16.29
C THR A 347 -6.93 -8.65 -15.26
N ILE A 348 -8.23 -8.56 -15.00
CA ILE A 348 -8.94 -9.36 -13.98
C ILE A 348 -10.12 -10.06 -14.64
N GLY A 349 -10.24 -11.38 -14.43
CA GLY A 349 -11.39 -12.15 -14.92
C GLY A 349 -11.16 -13.65 -14.97
N ASN A 350 -9.95 -14.11 -15.24
CA ASN A 350 -9.64 -15.53 -15.50
C ASN A 350 -9.43 -16.37 -14.23
N MET A 351 -10.44 -16.40 -13.33
CA MET A 351 -10.38 -17.14 -12.05
C MET A 351 -11.57 -18.11 -11.86
N GLY A 352 -12.26 -18.47 -12.94
CA GLY A 352 -13.53 -19.20 -12.87
C GLY A 352 -13.42 -20.72 -12.84
N THR A 353 -12.29 -21.30 -13.23
CA THR A 353 -12.13 -22.77 -13.31
C THR A 353 -11.98 -23.45 -11.96
N ASN A 354 -11.52 -22.73 -10.94
CA ASN A 354 -11.34 -23.25 -9.60
C ASN A 354 -12.26 -22.51 -8.62
N PRO A 355 -13.57 -22.83 -8.57
CA PRO A 355 -14.53 -22.05 -7.80
C PRO A 355 -14.31 -22.11 -6.29
N GLY A 356 -13.58 -23.10 -5.77
CA GLY A 356 -13.31 -23.24 -4.32
C GLY A 356 -14.56 -23.33 -3.47
N GLY A 357 -15.65 -23.93 -4.00
CA GLY A 357 -16.94 -24.02 -3.35
C GLY A 357 -17.83 -22.78 -3.51
N MET A 358 -17.37 -21.74 -4.20
CA MET A 358 -18.17 -20.56 -4.53
C MET A 358 -19.01 -20.81 -5.78
N SER A 359 -20.15 -20.15 -5.88
CA SER A 359 -21.04 -20.21 -7.05
C SER A 359 -21.73 -18.87 -7.27
N GLY A 360 -22.02 -18.55 -8.54
CA GLY A 360 -22.84 -17.39 -8.90
C GLY A 360 -22.37 -16.08 -8.25
N THR A 361 -23.27 -15.43 -7.52
CA THR A 361 -23.04 -14.13 -6.87
C THR A 361 -21.91 -14.12 -5.85
N GLN A 362 -21.46 -15.27 -5.35
CA GLN A 362 -20.35 -15.35 -4.40
C GLN A 362 -18.99 -14.98 -5.02
N PHE A 363 -18.86 -14.98 -6.34
CA PHE A 363 -17.65 -14.52 -7.04
C PHE A 363 -17.52 -13.00 -7.03
N LYS A 364 -18.66 -12.27 -7.01
CA LYS A 364 -18.64 -10.81 -7.17
C LYS A 364 -17.81 -10.11 -6.08
N ALA A 365 -18.05 -10.42 -4.83
CA ALA A 365 -17.39 -9.72 -3.73
C ALA A 365 -15.84 -9.87 -3.72
N PRO A 366 -15.26 -11.08 -3.89
CA PRO A 366 -13.82 -11.21 -4.04
C PRO A 366 -13.25 -10.51 -5.28
N LEU A 367 -13.96 -10.53 -6.40
CA LEU A 367 -13.53 -9.84 -7.62
C LEU A 367 -13.60 -8.33 -7.47
N ASP A 368 -14.64 -7.79 -6.81
CA ASP A 368 -14.72 -6.37 -6.44
C ASP A 368 -13.52 -5.95 -5.58
N TYR A 369 -13.15 -6.77 -4.59
CA TYR A 369 -11.98 -6.52 -3.78
C TYR A 369 -10.69 -6.45 -4.62
N TYR A 370 -10.49 -7.36 -5.59
CA TYR A 370 -9.32 -7.33 -6.47
C TYR A 370 -9.26 -6.03 -7.29
N VAL A 371 -10.41 -5.61 -7.83
CA VAL A 371 -10.51 -4.35 -8.57
C VAL A 371 -10.16 -3.17 -7.66
N ASP A 372 -10.78 -3.11 -6.46
CA ASP A 372 -10.55 -2.03 -5.50
C ASP A 372 -9.10 -1.98 -5.02
N ALA A 373 -8.48 -3.13 -4.75
CA ALA A 373 -7.09 -3.23 -4.36
C ALA A 373 -6.14 -2.69 -5.44
N CYS A 374 -6.34 -3.11 -6.69
CA CYS A 374 -5.53 -2.64 -7.82
C CYS A 374 -5.69 -1.12 -8.03
N LEU A 375 -6.94 -0.62 -8.01
CA LEU A 375 -7.22 0.81 -8.14
C LEU A 375 -6.62 1.62 -6.98
N ALA A 376 -6.72 1.13 -5.74
CA ALA A 376 -6.14 1.79 -4.57
C ALA A 376 -4.62 1.94 -4.69
N MET A 377 -3.93 0.95 -5.25
CA MET A 377 -2.49 0.99 -5.50
C MET A 377 -2.09 1.83 -6.72
N GLY A 378 -3.05 2.50 -7.37
CA GLY A 378 -2.82 3.40 -8.52
C GLY A 378 -2.73 2.68 -9.87
N ALA A 379 -3.10 1.41 -9.96
CA ALA A 379 -3.20 0.70 -11.22
C ALA A 379 -4.50 1.05 -11.94
N LYS A 380 -4.52 0.79 -13.25
CA LYS A 380 -5.72 0.76 -14.07
C LYS A 380 -6.18 -0.67 -14.29
N VAL A 381 -7.46 -0.88 -14.56
CA VAL A 381 -8.03 -2.23 -14.66
C VAL A 381 -8.69 -2.45 -16.02
N ILE A 382 -8.42 -3.60 -16.62
CA ILE A 382 -9.19 -4.16 -17.74
C ILE A 382 -9.90 -5.40 -17.20
N LEU A 383 -11.20 -5.44 -17.32
CA LEU A 383 -11.98 -6.62 -16.95
C LEU A 383 -12.11 -7.55 -18.14
N THR A 384 -12.06 -8.87 -17.90
CA THR A 384 -12.13 -9.87 -18.97
C THR A 384 -13.14 -10.95 -18.62
N SER A 385 -13.84 -11.52 -19.60
CA SER A 385 -14.54 -12.77 -19.41
C SER A 385 -13.57 -13.95 -19.27
N TYR A 386 -14.08 -15.13 -18.99
CA TYR A 386 -13.29 -16.34 -18.83
C TYR A 386 -12.80 -16.86 -20.17
N THR A 387 -11.68 -17.61 -20.14
CA THR A 387 -11.27 -18.43 -21.29
C THR A 387 -12.21 -19.61 -21.49
N PRO A 388 -12.45 -20.05 -22.72
CA PRO A 388 -13.14 -21.28 -22.98
C PRO A 388 -12.43 -22.45 -22.30
N HIS A 389 -13.21 -23.37 -21.74
CA HIS A 389 -12.70 -24.62 -21.21
C HIS A 389 -13.77 -25.70 -21.39
N GLY A 390 -13.35 -26.93 -21.51
CA GLY A 390 -14.24 -28.06 -21.54
C GLY A 390 -14.70 -28.49 -22.92
N CYS A 391 -13.89 -28.33 -23.96
CA CYS A 391 -14.18 -28.93 -25.29
C CYS A 391 -14.18 -30.47 -25.30
N VAL A 392 -14.55 -31.13 -24.20
CA VAL A 392 -14.58 -32.59 -24.07
C VAL A 392 -16.00 -33.05 -23.84
N GLU A 393 -16.39 -34.13 -24.53
CA GLU A 393 -17.73 -34.73 -24.44
C GLU A 393 -18.13 -35.01 -22.97
N GLY A 394 -19.30 -34.50 -22.57
CA GLY A 394 -19.80 -34.59 -21.20
C GLY A 394 -19.61 -33.35 -20.34
N TYR A 395 -18.97 -32.30 -20.85
CA TYR A 395 -18.93 -30.97 -20.26
C TYR A 395 -19.74 -29.97 -21.08
N GLU A 396 -20.20 -28.90 -20.48
CA GLU A 396 -21.16 -27.95 -21.08
C GLU A 396 -20.62 -27.19 -22.31
N TYR A 397 -19.30 -27.18 -22.53
CA TYR A 397 -18.68 -26.59 -23.69
C TYR A 397 -18.47 -27.65 -24.78
N VAL A 398 -19.30 -27.67 -25.78
CA VAL A 398 -19.30 -28.69 -26.81
C VAL A 398 -19.33 -28.06 -28.20
N TYR A 399 -18.51 -28.61 -29.10
CA TYR A 399 -18.72 -28.42 -30.54
C TYR A 399 -19.97 -29.15 -30.98
N ASP A 400 -20.97 -28.42 -31.46
CA ASP A 400 -22.18 -29.03 -32.06
C ASP A 400 -21.87 -29.49 -33.48
N LYS A 401 -21.81 -30.80 -33.64
CA LYS A 401 -21.58 -31.43 -34.97
C LYS A 401 -22.71 -31.21 -35.98
N THR A 402 -23.89 -30.77 -35.52
CA THR A 402 -25.06 -30.53 -36.37
C THR A 402 -25.06 -29.11 -36.92
N THR A 403 -24.67 -28.14 -36.09
CA THR A 403 -24.59 -26.74 -36.48
C THR A 403 -23.16 -26.34 -36.88
N HIS A 404 -22.16 -27.23 -36.70
CA HIS A 404 -20.74 -27.00 -36.91
C HIS A 404 -20.19 -25.79 -36.15
N THR A 405 -20.67 -25.57 -34.92
CA THR A 405 -20.31 -24.41 -34.13
C THR A 405 -19.80 -24.79 -32.75
N PHE A 406 -18.81 -24.05 -32.26
CA PHE A 406 -18.46 -23.95 -30.85
C PHE A 406 -19.41 -22.94 -30.19
N HIS A 407 -19.93 -23.30 -29.05
CA HIS A 407 -20.72 -22.41 -28.22
C HIS A 407 -20.60 -22.85 -26.76
N GLY A 408 -20.73 -21.90 -25.85
CA GLY A 408 -20.82 -22.25 -24.45
C GLY A 408 -19.55 -21.95 -23.65
N CYS A 409 -18.86 -20.86 -23.93
CA CYS A 409 -18.25 -20.20 -22.81
C CYS A 409 -19.31 -20.10 -21.72
N ARG A 410 -19.06 -20.56 -20.51
CA ARG A 410 -20.03 -20.60 -19.40
C ARG A 410 -20.65 -19.23 -19.07
N GLU A 411 -21.28 -18.60 -20.08
CA GLU A 411 -21.91 -17.29 -19.97
C GLU A 411 -22.94 -17.24 -18.82
N ASP A 412 -23.65 -18.34 -18.62
CA ASP A 412 -24.78 -18.34 -17.70
C ASP A 412 -24.44 -18.52 -16.23
N ALA A 413 -23.31 -19.13 -15.91
CA ALA A 413 -22.99 -19.49 -14.53
C ALA A 413 -22.08 -18.50 -13.81
N TYR A 414 -21.16 -17.83 -14.51
CA TYR A 414 -20.14 -17.00 -13.90
C TYR A 414 -20.05 -15.58 -14.46
N ASP A 415 -20.30 -15.39 -15.74
CA ASP A 415 -20.07 -14.12 -16.41
C ASP A 415 -21.16 -13.10 -16.09
N SER A 416 -22.44 -13.51 -16.13
CA SER A 416 -23.57 -12.61 -15.88
C SER A 416 -23.67 -12.11 -14.44
N LEU A 417 -23.08 -12.82 -13.48
CA LEU A 417 -23.18 -12.51 -12.06
C LEU A 417 -21.88 -12.00 -11.41
N GLY A 418 -20.81 -11.89 -12.19
CA GLY A 418 -19.48 -11.53 -11.70
C GLY A 418 -18.85 -10.37 -12.47
N ILE A 419 -17.95 -10.68 -13.36
CA ILE A 419 -17.07 -9.69 -13.98
C ILE A 419 -17.80 -8.66 -14.84
N ARG A 420 -18.78 -9.08 -15.66
CA ARG A 420 -19.54 -8.15 -16.51
C ARG A 420 -20.37 -7.19 -15.68
N VAL A 421 -20.96 -7.68 -14.57
CA VAL A 421 -21.73 -6.83 -13.63
C VAL A 421 -20.79 -5.79 -13.00
N ILE A 422 -19.58 -6.21 -12.56
CA ILE A 422 -18.57 -5.29 -12.01
C ILE A 422 -18.18 -4.23 -13.05
N TYR A 423 -17.97 -4.65 -14.30
CA TYR A 423 -17.67 -3.70 -15.38
C TYR A 423 -18.81 -2.69 -15.58
N GLU A 424 -20.06 -3.13 -15.71
CA GLU A 424 -21.20 -2.23 -15.90
C GLU A 424 -21.41 -1.27 -14.73
N GLU A 425 -21.16 -1.71 -13.50
CA GLU A 425 -21.23 -0.85 -12.31
C GLU A 425 -20.10 0.17 -12.24
N ARG A 426 -18.95 -0.10 -12.86
CA ARG A 426 -17.71 0.67 -12.69
C ARG A 426 -17.16 1.31 -13.97
N LYS A 427 -17.77 1.08 -15.14
CA LYS A 427 -17.28 1.56 -16.44
C LYS A 427 -17.10 3.08 -16.54
N ASP A 428 -17.80 3.84 -15.69
CA ASP A 428 -17.65 5.29 -15.59
C ASP A 428 -16.41 5.73 -14.78
N ASN A 429 -15.72 4.80 -14.13
CA ASN A 429 -14.44 5.09 -13.51
C ASN A 429 -13.36 5.16 -14.60
N PRO A 430 -12.61 6.29 -14.75
CA PRO A 430 -11.62 6.46 -15.81
C PRO A 430 -10.46 5.44 -15.73
N ASP A 431 -10.22 4.86 -14.55
CA ASP A 431 -9.20 3.82 -14.34
C ASP A 431 -9.70 2.41 -14.65
N ILE A 432 -10.98 2.24 -14.95
CA ILE A 432 -11.52 1.04 -15.61
C ILE A 432 -11.44 1.26 -17.12
N LEU A 433 -10.41 0.72 -17.74
CA LEU A 433 -10.09 1.01 -19.14
C LEU A 433 -11.09 0.38 -20.12
N GLY A 434 -11.62 -0.80 -19.80
CA GLY A 434 -12.58 -1.49 -20.65
C GLY A 434 -12.87 -2.92 -20.23
N PHE A 435 -13.65 -3.59 -21.06
CA PHE A 435 -13.98 -5.00 -20.96
C PHE A 435 -13.55 -5.74 -22.24
N ILE A 436 -12.93 -6.90 -22.09
CA ILE A 436 -12.58 -7.80 -23.20
C ILE A 436 -13.33 -9.11 -23.02
N ASP A 437 -14.19 -9.44 -23.95
CA ASP A 437 -14.94 -10.70 -23.95
C ASP A 437 -14.11 -11.82 -24.59
N ILE A 438 -13.18 -12.36 -23.81
CA ILE A 438 -12.26 -13.41 -24.25
C ILE A 438 -13.02 -14.65 -24.71
N GLY A 439 -14.05 -15.06 -23.97
CA GLY A 439 -14.83 -16.25 -24.28
C GLY A 439 -15.58 -16.13 -25.59
N LEU A 440 -16.34 -15.05 -25.78
CA LEU A 440 -17.10 -14.82 -26.99
C LEU A 440 -16.18 -14.67 -28.21
N ASN A 441 -15.06 -13.94 -28.05
CA ASN A 441 -14.09 -13.79 -29.15
C ASN A 441 -13.45 -15.13 -29.51
N ALA A 442 -13.16 -16.00 -28.54
CA ALA A 442 -12.64 -17.33 -28.79
C ALA A 442 -13.65 -18.20 -29.56
N ASP A 443 -14.92 -18.24 -29.13
CA ASP A 443 -15.98 -18.97 -29.84
C ASP A 443 -16.11 -18.51 -31.29
N ASN A 444 -16.15 -17.21 -31.52
CA ASN A 444 -16.26 -16.65 -32.84
C ASN A 444 -15.02 -16.98 -33.70
N ALA A 445 -13.81 -16.86 -33.17
CA ALA A 445 -12.58 -17.19 -33.89
C ALA A 445 -12.51 -18.68 -34.22
N PHE A 446 -12.93 -19.56 -33.31
CA PHE A 446 -13.00 -21.00 -33.55
C PHE A 446 -14.01 -21.33 -34.66
N ASN A 447 -15.20 -20.71 -34.62
CA ASN A 447 -16.25 -20.91 -35.60
C ASN A 447 -15.84 -20.41 -37.01
N GLU A 448 -15.24 -19.24 -37.13
CA GLU A 448 -14.71 -18.75 -38.41
C GLU A 448 -13.57 -19.63 -38.94
N TYR A 449 -12.69 -20.14 -38.03
CA TYR A 449 -11.63 -21.08 -38.42
C TYR A 449 -12.18 -22.39 -38.97
N VAL A 450 -13.22 -22.94 -38.33
CA VAL A 450 -13.91 -24.17 -38.74
C VAL A 450 -14.61 -23.95 -40.09
N ALA A 451 -15.33 -22.83 -40.25
CA ALA A 451 -15.97 -22.51 -41.53
C ALA A 451 -14.98 -22.41 -42.70
N ASP A 452 -13.76 -21.95 -42.43
CA ASP A 452 -12.66 -21.85 -43.43
C ASP A 452 -11.83 -23.16 -43.53
N TYR A 453 -12.39 -24.32 -43.18
CA TYR A 453 -11.67 -25.60 -43.06
C TYR A 453 -10.79 -25.92 -44.28
N ALA A 454 -11.30 -25.72 -45.49
CA ALA A 454 -10.57 -26.01 -46.74
C ALA A 454 -9.33 -25.12 -46.90
N LYS A 455 -9.43 -23.84 -46.57
CA LYS A 455 -8.31 -22.88 -46.56
C LYS A 455 -7.27 -23.25 -45.48
N ASN A 456 -7.72 -23.81 -44.38
CA ASN A 456 -6.88 -24.27 -43.29
C ASN A 456 -6.32 -25.69 -43.46
N GLY A 457 -6.59 -26.32 -44.63
CA GLY A 457 -6.02 -27.60 -45.02
C GLY A 457 -6.75 -28.83 -44.49
N TYR A 458 -7.98 -28.70 -44.01
CA TYR A 458 -8.81 -29.80 -43.52
C TYR A 458 -9.78 -30.32 -44.60
N THR A 459 -10.24 -31.54 -44.40
CA THR A 459 -11.17 -32.20 -45.35
C THR A 459 -12.61 -31.71 -45.17
N ASP A 460 -12.99 -31.34 -43.95
CA ASP A 460 -14.31 -30.86 -43.58
C ASP A 460 -14.26 -30.07 -42.26
N GLU A 461 -15.38 -29.48 -41.87
CA GLU A 461 -15.53 -28.67 -40.63
C GLU A 461 -15.27 -29.51 -39.37
N ASN A 462 -15.68 -30.79 -39.34
CA ASN A 462 -15.46 -31.65 -38.18
C ASN A 462 -13.95 -31.92 -37.98
N ALA A 463 -13.18 -32.09 -39.05
CA ALA A 463 -11.73 -32.25 -38.97
C ALA A 463 -11.04 -30.98 -38.44
N ALA A 464 -11.49 -29.81 -38.88
CA ALA A 464 -10.97 -28.52 -38.39
C ALA A 464 -11.34 -28.32 -36.92
N ALA A 465 -12.59 -28.62 -36.51
CA ALA A 465 -13.03 -28.54 -35.13
C ALA A 465 -12.25 -29.50 -34.23
N GLN A 466 -12.02 -30.75 -34.71
CA GLN A 466 -11.23 -31.73 -33.97
C GLN A 466 -9.81 -31.23 -33.66
N ALA A 467 -9.18 -30.52 -34.59
CA ALA A 467 -7.86 -29.92 -34.37
C ALA A 467 -7.83 -28.89 -33.26
N ILE A 468 -8.93 -28.13 -33.08
CA ILE A 468 -9.10 -27.21 -31.93
C ILE A 468 -9.34 -28.00 -30.64
N ILE A 469 -10.23 -29.00 -30.67
CA ILE A 469 -10.53 -29.86 -29.53
C ILE A 469 -9.28 -30.58 -29.02
N ASP A 470 -8.45 -31.06 -29.92
CA ASP A 470 -7.19 -31.75 -29.63
C ASP A 470 -6.15 -30.87 -28.90
N CYS A 471 -6.35 -29.54 -28.91
CA CYS A 471 -5.53 -28.62 -28.11
C CYS A 471 -5.78 -28.76 -26.61
N PHE A 472 -6.97 -29.23 -26.20
CA PHE A 472 -7.32 -29.36 -24.80
C PHE A 472 -6.79 -30.69 -24.23
N GLY A 473 -5.98 -30.62 -23.19
CA GLY A 473 -5.36 -31.78 -22.53
C GLY A 473 -6.30 -32.49 -21.57
N ASP A 474 -7.15 -31.71 -20.98
CA ASP A 474 -8.27 -32.07 -20.13
C ASP A 474 -9.36 -31.02 -20.38
N HIS A 475 -10.43 -31.05 -19.59
CA HIS A 475 -11.54 -30.12 -19.75
C HIS A 475 -11.22 -28.66 -19.41
N ASN A 476 -10.02 -28.36 -18.88
CA ASN A 476 -9.66 -27.00 -18.45
C ASN A 476 -8.46 -26.41 -19.22
N HIS A 477 -7.53 -27.25 -19.68
CA HIS A 477 -6.23 -26.77 -20.14
C HIS A 477 -5.98 -27.06 -21.62
N TYR A 478 -5.52 -26.08 -22.34
CA TYR A 478 -5.14 -26.18 -23.74
C TYR A 478 -3.64 -25.90 -23.96
N GLY A 479 -3.08 -26.51 -25.01
CA GLY A 479 -1.68 -26.36 -25.37
C GLY A 479 -0.68 -27.06 -24.45
N ASN A 480 -1.14 -27.81 -23.46
CA ASN A 480 -0.28 -28.47 -22.47
C ASN A 480 0.32 -29.79 -22.98
N ALA A 481 1.47 -30.21 -22.44
CA ALA A 481 2.10 -31.52 -22.69
C ALA A 481 2.43 -31.82 -24.18
N GLY A 482 2.87 -30.80 -24.96
CA GLY A 482 3.27 -30.97 -26.35
C GLY A 482 2.13 -31.07 -27.35
N ARG A 483 0.92 -30.71 -26.93
CA ARG A 483 -0.26 -30.58 -27.81
C ARG A 483 -0.14 -29.37 -28.72
N SER A 484 -0.97 -29.33 -29.76
CA SER A 484 -1.08 -28.18 -30.64
C SER A 484 -1.48 -26.91 -29.83
N GLN A 485 -0.89 -25.79 -30.20
CA GLN A 485 -1.22 -24.49 -29.61
C GLN A 485 -2.30 -23.73 -30.38
N LEU A 486 -2.92 -24.36 -31.38
CA LEU A 486 -3.87 -23.73 -32.29
C LEU A 486 -4.98 -22.96 -31.54
N ALA A 487 -5.59 -23.55 -30.52
CA ALA A 487 -6.64 -22.85 -29.76
C ALA A 487 -6.11 -21.58 -29.06
N GLY A 488 -4.94 -21.67 -28.42
CA GLY A 488 -4.28 -20.51 -27.80
C GLY A 488 -3.90 -19.42 -28.80
N ASP A 489 -3.42 -19.83 -29.97
CA ASP A 489 -3.03 -18.91 -31.05
C ASP A 489 -4.25 -18.21 -31.66
N LEU A 490 -5.37 -18.94 -31.84
CA LEU A 490 -6.63 -18.35 -32.31
C LEU A 490 -7.19 -17.34 -31.31
N MET A 491 -7.13 -17.66 -30.02
CA MET A 491 -7.54 -16.71 -28.96
C MET A 491 -6.64 -15.47 -28.96
N LEU A 492 -5.33 -15.66 -29.10
CA LEU A 492 -4.35 -14.58 -29.03
C LEU A 492 -4.43 -13.64 -30.23
N ASN A 493 -4.50 -14.21 -31.43
CA ASN A 493 -4.43 -13.47 -32.70
C ASN A 493 -5.80 -13.18 -33.34
N GLY A 494 -6.84 -13.90 -32.91
CA GLY A 494 -8.13 -13.89 -33.60
C GLY A 494 -8.11 -14.71 -34.91
N TYR A 495 -9.22 -14.65 -35.65
CA TYR A 495 -9.32 -15.25 -36.98
C TYR A 495 -10.41 -14.54 -37.80
N GLY A 496 -10.17 -14.38 -39.09
CA GLY A 496 -11.12 -13.76 -40.00
C GLY A 496 -11.50 -12.34 -39.59
N THR A 497 -12.75 -12.15 -39.19
CA THR A 497 -13.27 -10.87 -38.69
C THR A 497 -13.22 -10.74 -37.19
N THR A 498 -12.96 -11.83 -36.49
CA THR A 498 -12.94 -11.86 -35.02
C THR A 498 -11.59 -11.38 -34.45
N PRO A 499 -11.56 -10.35 -33.63
CA PRO A 499 -10.33 -9.86 -33.04
C PRO A 499 -9.77 -10.83 -31.99
N GLY A 500 -8.44 -10.94 -31.92
CA GLY A 500 -7.75 -11.65 -30.86
C GLY A 500 -7.49 -10.76 -29.65
N ILE A 501 -7.02 -11.37 -28.57
CA ILE A 501 -6.75 -10.68 -27.30
C ILE A 501 -5.73 -9.54 -27.48
N VAL A 502 -4.70 -9.73 -28.32
CA VAL A 502 -3.71 -8.67 -28.58
C VAL A 502 -4.36 -7.43 -29.17
N SER A 503 -5.17 -7.61 -30.23
CA SER A 503 -5.85 -6.49 -30.88
C SER A 503 -6.86 -5.80 -29.95
N GLU A 504 -7.55 -6.56 -29.10
CA GLU A 504 -8.46 -6.02 -28.09
C GLU A 504 -7.72 -5.24 -27.00
N LEU A 505 -6.58 -5.73 -26.51
CA LEU A 505 -5.73 -4.98 -25.58
C LEU A 505 -5.28 -3.65 -26.22
N VAL A 506 -4.77 -3.69 -27.44
CA VAL A 506 -4.35 -2.48 -28.17
C VAL A 506 -5.54 -1.52 -28.34
N ARG A 507 -6.72 -2.03 -28.71
CA ARG A 507 -7.94 -1.22 -28.84
C ARG A 507 -8.29 -0.51 -27.53
N VAL A 508 -8.43 -1.27 -26.44
CA VAL A 508 -8.81 -0.73 -25.11
C VAL A 508 -7.80 0.32 -24.65
N LEU A 509 -6.51 0.06 -24.79
CA LEU A 509 -5.45 0.99 -24.40
C LEU A 509 -5.49 2.28 -25.22
N THR A 510 -5.69 2.16 -26.55
CA THR A 510 -5.75 3.30 -27.45
C THR A 510 -7.00 4.14 -27.23
N GLU A 511 -8.16 3.51 -27.07
CA GLU A 511 -9.43 4.19 -26.79
C GLU A 511 -9.38 4.93 -25.47
N SER A 512 -8.87 4.28 -24.41
CA SER A 512 -8.75 4.92 -23.09
C SER A 512 -7.83 6.13 -23.12
N ALA A 513 -6.71 6.06 -23.82
CA ALA A 513 -5.77 7.17 -23.99
C ALA A 513 -6.37 8.37 -24.76
N ASN A 514 -7.33 8.11 -25.65
CA ASN A 514 -8.02 9.12 -26.45
C ASN A 514 -9.31 9.68 -25.83
N ARG A 515 -9.73 9.18 -24.65
CA ARG A 515 -10.92 9.71 -23.95
C ARG A 515 -10.80 11.22 -23.75
N PRO A 516 -11.87 11.99 -24.00
CA PRO A 516 -11.85 13.44 -23.78
C PRO A 516 -11.78 13.74 -22.29
N CYS A 517 -10.97 14.72 -21.93
CA CYS A 517 -10.90 15.28 -20.58
C CYS A 517 -10.81 16.80 -20.63
N VAL A 518 -10.95 17.44 -19.48
CA VAL A 518 -10.74 18.87 -19.33
C VAL A 518 -9.55 19.12 -18.41
N LYS A 519 -8.62 19.93 -18.85
CA LYS A 519 -7.55 20.48 -18.04
C LYS A 519 -8.07 21.74 -17.33
N ILE A 520 -7.97 21.79 -16.02
CA ILE A 520 -8.33 22.93 -15.19
C ILE A 520 -7.06 23.44 -14.52
N GLU A 521 -6.66 24.67 -14.80
CA GLU A 521 -5.52 25.34 -14.19
C GLU A 521 -6.03 26.40 -13.22
N ALA A 522 -5.72 26.21 -11.93
CA ALA A 522 -6.09 27.12 -10.85
C ALA A 522 -4.83 27.79 -10.29
N GLU A 523 -4.81 29.12 -10.31
CA GLU A 523 -3.72 29.93 -9.78
C GLU A 523 -4.14 30.57 -8.46
N TYR A 524 -3.30 30.48 -7.46
CA TYR A 524 -3.54 31.00 -6.11
C TYR A 524 -2.50 32.06 -5.76
N ASP A 525 -2.91 33.09 -5.01
CA ASP A 525 -2.01 34.07 -4.43
C ASP A 525 -1.26 33.52 -3.20
N ASP A 526 -0.36 34.32 -2.63
CA ASP A 526 0.45 33.94 -1.46
C ASP A 526 -0.40 33.71 -0.19
N ASN A 527 -1.69 34.10 -0.19
CA ASN A 527 -2.64 33.87 0.90
C ASN A 527 -3.51 32.63 0.67
N GLY A 528 -3.30 31.89 -0.44
CA GLY A 528 -4.10 30.74 -0.82
C GLY A 528 -5.47 31.10 -1.43
N THR A 529 -5.66 32.34 -1.90
CA THR A 529 -6.89 32.78 -2.58
C THR A 529 -6.79 32.47 -4.07
N LEU A 530 -7.82 31.82 -4.64
CA LEU A 530 -7.90 31.58 -6.08
C LEU A 530 -7.97 32.91 -6.84
N VAL A 531 -6.97 33.21 -7.67
CA VAL A 531 -6.88 34.44 -8.45
C VAL A 531 -7.20 34.24 -9.93
N ASN A 532 -7.00 33.01 -10.44
CA ASN A 532 -7.30 32.70 -11.84
C ASN A 532 -7.74 31.26 -12.00
N LEU A 533 -8.65 30.98 -12.94
CA LEU A 533 -9.11 29.67 -13.31
C LEU A 533 -9.27 29.58 -14.82
N THR A 534 -8.56 28.66 -15.45
CA THR A 534 -8.69 28.38 -16.88
C THR A 534 -9.06 26.93 -17.12
N THR A 535 -9.85 26.69 -18.17
CA THR A 535 -10.24 25.33 -18.58
C THR A 535 -9.90 25.13 -20.04
N THR A 536 -9.32 23.99 -20.37
CA THR A 536 -8.90 23.65 -21.73
C THR A 536 -9.33 22.22 -22.06
N PRO A 537 -10.04 21.96 -23.18
CA PRO A 537 -10.29 20.60 -23.65
C PRO A 537 -8.97 19.87 -23.95
N ALA A 538 -8.87 18.61 -23.55
CA ALA A 538 -7.69 17.80 -23.70
C ALA A 538 -8.04 16.31 -23.79
N LYS A 539 -7.03 15.44 -23.89
CA LYS A 539 -7.17 13.98 -23.86
C LYS A 539 -6.51 13.41 -22.62
N VAL A 540 -6.98 12.25 -22.17
CA VAL A 540 -6.40 11.53 -21.02
C VAL A 540 -4.90 11.27 -21.20
N SER A 541 -4.45 10.96 -22.43
CA SER A 541 -3.03 10.79 -22.75
C SER A 541 -2.18 12.05 -22.54
N GLU A 542 -2.76 13.23 -22.62
CA GLU A 542 -2.07 14.50 -22.34
C GLU A 542 -1.96 14.72 -20.84
N ALA A 543 -3.00 14.36 -20.07
CA ALA A 543 -2.99 14.40 -18.62
C ALA A 543 -1.90 13.49 -18.03
N GLN A 544 -1.75 12.29 -18.57
CA GLN A 544 -0.76 11.31 -18.12
C GLN A 544 0.70 11.73 -18.37
N LYS A 545 0.94 12.61 -19.34
CA LYS A 545 2.27 13.14 -19.69
C LYS A 545 2.59 14.47 -19.01
N ALA A 546 1.58 15.09 -18.37
CA ALA A 546 1.76 16.40 -17.74
C ALA A 546 2.66 16.27 -16.50
N GLU A 547 3.63 17.17 -16.38
CA GLU A 547 4.40 17.30 -15.15
C GLU A 547 3.47 17.79 -14.02
N ARG A 548 3.66 17.26 -12.82
CA ARG A 548 2.91 17.72 -11.63
C ARG A 548 3.23 19.18 -11.36
N SER A 549 2.19 19.94 -11.02
CA SER A 549 2.27 21.37 -10.76
C SER A 549 3.30 21.72 -9.69
N LYS A 550 4.05 22.79 -9.94
CA LYS A 550 4.98 23.38 -8.98
C LYS A 550 4.49 24.77 -8.60
N ASN A 551 4.51 25.10 -7.32
CA ASN A 551 4.16 26.40 -6.75
C ASN A 551 2.65 26.75 -6.75
N SER A 552 2.31 28.02 -7.01
CA SER A 552 0.96 28.59 -6.91
C SER A 552 -0.02 28.14 -7.98
N LEU A 553 0.43 27.42 -9.01
CA LEU A 553 -0.40 26.91 -10.09
C LEU A 553 -0.72 25.43 -9.87
N ILE A 554 -1.97 25.10 -9.64
CA ILE A 554 -2.44 23.71 -9.51
C ILE A 554 -3.18 23.32 -10.77
N THR A 555 -2.83 22.18 -11.35
CA THR A 555 -3.48 21.66 -12.55
C THR A 555 -4.29 20.43 -12.21
N TYR A 556 -5.58 20.47 -12.52
CA TYR A 556 -6.51 19.37 -12.35
C TYR A 556 -6.91 18.82 -13.72
N TRP A 557 -7.17 17.53 -13.79
CA TRP A 557 -7.61 16.84 -14.99
C TRP A 557 -8.88 16.05 -14.70
N TYR A 558 -9.96 16.34 -15.40
CA TYR A 558 -11.26 15.72 -15.18
C TYR A 558 -11.80 15.11 -16.47
N SER A 559 -12.43 13.95 -16.37
CA SER A 559 -13.19 13.34 -17.46
C SER A 559 -14.31 14.29 -17.91
N PHE A 560 -14.43 14.46 -19.22
CA PHE A 560 -15.49 15.31 -19.78
C PHE A 560 -16.88 14.69 -19.59
N GLU A 561 -16.98 13.35 -19.53
CA GLU A 561 -18.25 12.64 -19.45
C GLU A 561 -18.86 12.64 -18.05
N ASN A 562 -18.07 12.57 -17.01
CA ASN A 562 -18.56 12.36 -15.64
C ASN A 562 -17.95 13.28 -14.58
N MET A 563 -17.06 14.18 -14.96
CA MET A 563 -16.37 15.14 -14.08
C MET A 563 -15.61 14.46 -12.93
N ARG A 564 -15.07 13.26 -13.16
CA ARG A 564 -14.17 12.58 -12.23
C ARG A 564 -12.71 12.87 -12.60
N PRO A 565 -11.80 12.91 -11.61
CA PRO A 565 -10.38 13.04 -11.90
C PRO A 565 -9.89 11.91 -12.82
N VAL A 566 -9.12 12.24 -13.84
CA VAL A 566 -8.49 11.28 -14.76
C VAL A 566 -7.06 10.92 -14.35
N ILE A 567 -6.53 11.63 -13.36
CA ILE A 567 -5.29 11.33 -12.66
C ILE A 567 -5.61 11.41 -11.18
N SER A 568 -5.32 10.35 -10.42
CA SER A 568 -5.34 10.41 -8.95
C SER A 568 -4.16 11.27 -8.48
N GLU A 569 -4.43 12.20 -7.58
CA GLU A 569 -3.42 13.00 -6.90
C GLU A 569 -2.44 12.13 -6.10
#